data_fda188761363546d20828da972e6a738
#
_entry.id   fda188761363546d20828da972e6a738
#
_cell.length_a   1.000
_cell.length_b   1.000
_cell.length_c   1.000
_cell.angle_alpha   90.00
_cell.angle_beta   90.00
_cell.angle_gamma   90.00
#
_symmetry.space_group_name_H-M   'P 1'
#
loop_
_entity.id
_entity.type
_entity.pdbx_description
1 polymer ?
#
loop_
_entity_poly.entity_id
_entity_poly.type
_entity_poly.pdbx_seq_one_letter_code
_entity_poly.pdbx_strand_id
1 'polypeptide(L)'
;MKHFIKISTLAIISLSNFASAEDFYQKTKGYRVEPEPDPQSYVRNLSKTQFEQFRDVEWLDVGLDFRTRYEYRENDYRPSATEKTGFRENPDNLWLLRTRAYLGVKEILDPLRFAVEFEDARSYNGLYNRTEADVNEFEFIQGYAELYFDNVFGHNHPLSVRAGRQHLELLDRRLMGNNQFRNTTNNFEGFRVQLGKKQNNWHLDTFALKPVERLKYNFDQHDEDTWIYGGVFNLRQWSEFITIQPYFIGRKVNGDPTNINNTFRKADSDIYAPGLRVYGLFGASGFDFDADINKQFGRFGSLTGKKNKPETYSQALRQHDALAYSLELGYSFDHEWKPRVSAYYGFGTGDKSSADNINQRFDAFYGFNQPWSRNDYFSWDNLHAPKARLEFTPYKDVRIDTGYNAYWQESETGGWNRAGLRDTTGKSGSFLGHEFDIRMRHKLNPYVDWSVSYARFNPADFTETVSAKTVGAQGTEASNFFYFEVNLNAFGDGKPKYD
;
A
#
# COMPACT_ATOMS: atom_id res chain seq x y z
N MET A 1 7.59 17.30 -57.63
CA MET A 1 8.08 18.12 -56.54
C MET A 1 8.11 17.29 -55.26
N LYS A 2 9.28 16.86 -54.86
CA LYS A 2 9.54 15.99 -53.71
C LYS A 2 9.77 16.86 -52.46
N HIS A 3 8.97 16.75 -51.44
CA HIS A 3 9.31 17.31 -50.14
C HIS A 3 9.76 16.18 -49.22
N PHE A 4 11.06 16.15 -48.97
CA PHE A 4 11.70 15.35 -47.95
C PHE A 4 11.46 15.98 -46.56
N ILE A 5 10.83 15.24 -45.66
CA ILE A 5 10.79 15.58 -44.26
C ILE A 5 12.11 15.09 -43.66
N LYS A 6 12.95 16.02 -43.21
CA LYS A 6 14.16 15.73 -42.41
C LYS A 6 13.71 15.34 -40.99
N ILE A 7 13.85 14.09 -40.67
CA ILE A 7 13.83 13.61 -39.27
C ILE A 7 15.18 14.02 -38.65
N SER A 8 15.11 14.96 -37.72
CA SER A 8 16.28 15.42 -36.99
C SER A 8 16.78 14.32 -36.04
N THR A 9 18.02 13.97 -36.22
CA THR A 9 18.81 13.03 -35.42
C THR A 9 18.73 13.42 -33.92
N LEU A 10 18.18 12.54 -33.12
CA LEU A 10 18.27 12.64 -31.66
C LEU A 10 19.73 12.50 -31.28
N ALA A 11 20.27 13.51 -30.65
CA ALA A 11 21.65 13.54 -30.18
C ALA A 11 21.85 12.42 -29.14
N ILE A 12 22.74 11.49 -29.46
CA ILE A 12 23.34 10.57 -28.51
C ILE A 12 24.22 11.41 -27.58
N ILE A 13 23.71 11.76 -26.43
CA ILE A 13 24.47 12.44 -25.37
C ILE A 13 25.48 11.42 -24.84
N SER A 14 26.74 11.72 -25.05
CA SER A 14 27.90 10.93 -24.60
C SER A 14 27.83 10.69 -23.10
N LEU A 15 27.87 9.43 -22.72
CA LEU A 15 27.99 8.90 -21.36
C LEU A 15 29.41 9.13 -20.82
N SER A 16 29.76 10.37 -20.48
CA SER A 16 31.04 10.67 -19.84
C SER A 16 30.83 11.79 -18.81
N ASN A 17 30.51 11.41 -17.62
CA ASN A 17 30.83 11.93 -16.29
C ASN A 17 29.83 11.34 -15.28
N PHE A 18 30.09 10.09 -14.89
CA PHE A 18 29.35 9.48 -13.81
C PHE A 18 30.00 9.89 -12.48
N ALA A 19 29.37 10.86 -11.79
CA ALA A 19 29.53 11.01 -10.35
C ALA A 19 29.16 9.68 -9.67
N SER A 20 29.79 9.36 -8.56
CA SER A 20 29.55 8.11 -7.84
C SER A 20 28.05 7.95 -7.54
N ALA A 21 27.54 6.74 -7.74
CA ALA A 21 26.12 6.40 -7.66
C ALA A 21 25.45 6.64 -6.27
N GLU A 22 26.21 7.08 -5.28
CA GLU A 22 25.76 7.23 -3.90
C GLU A 22 24.92 8.50 -3.64
N ASP A 23 25.04 9.52 -4.48
CA ASP A 23 24.46 10.86 -4.21
C ASP A 23 23.24 11.24 -5.04
N PHE A 24 22.76 10.37 -5.95
CA PHE A 24 21.65 10.71 -6.85
C PHE A 24 20.26 10.70 -6.20
N TYR A 25 20.10 10.07 -5.07
CA TYR A 25 18.79 9.97 -4.42
C TYR A 25 18.67 10.94 -3.25
N GLN A 26 18.09 12.10 -3.51
CA GLN A 26 17.60 12.95 -2.43
C GLN A 26 16.18 12.48 -2.04
N LYS A 27 16.06 12.02 -0.80
CA LYS A 27 14.79 11.70 -0.21
C LYS A 27 13.99 13.00 -0.05
N THR A 28 12.81 13.09 -0.65
CA THR A 28 11.90 14.19 -0.35
C THR A 28 11.57 14.18 1.13
N LYS A 29 11.71 15.30 1.80
CA LYS A 29 11.43 15.44 3.23
C LYS A 29 9.93 15.57 3.40
N GLY A 30 9.17 14.51 3.41
CA GLY A 30 7.73 14.63 3.54
C GLY A 30 7.03 13.41 4.10
N TYR A 31 5.73 13.54 4.33
CA TYR A 31 4.85 12.44 4.68
C TYR A 31 4.68 11.52 3.46
N ARG A 32 5.76 10.99 3.00
CA ARG A 32 5.73 10.03 1.91
C ARG A 32 5.47 8.66 2.47
N VAL A 33 4.51 7.99 1.88
CA VAL A 33 4.34 6.55 2.03
C VAL A 33 5.35 5.90 1.09
N GLU A 34 6.52 5.55 1.61
CA GLU A 34 7.54 4.81 0.85
C GLU A 34 7.37 3.32 1.02
N PRO A 35 7.75 2.50 0.01
CA PRO A 35 7.88 1.07 0.18
C PRO A 35 8.80 0.74 1.35
N GLU A 36 8.43 -0.28 2.12
CA GLU A 36 9.34 -0.82 3.13
C GLU A 36 10.63 -1.31 2.46
N PRO A 37 11.77 -1.27 3.17
CA PRO A 37 12.98 -1.88 2.65
C PRO A 37 12.82 -3.38 2.46
N ASP A 38 13.58 -3.94 1.53
CA ASP A 38 13.61 -5.38 1.26
C ASP A 38 15.08 -5.85 1.37
N PRO A 39 15.43 -6.67 2.38
CA PRO A 39 14.59 -7.18 3.45
C PRO A 39 14.09 -6.07 4.40
N GLN A 40 13.09 -6.39 5.22
CA GLN A 40 12.43 -5.43 6.11
C GLN A 40 13.37 -4.80 7.15
N SER A 41 13.02 -3.62 7.66
CA SER A 41 13.91 -2.81 8.51
C SER A 41 14.34 -3.49 9.82
N TYR A 42 13.60 -4.47 10.33
CA TYR A 42 13.97 -5.24 11.51
C TYR A 42 14.92 -6.41 11.20
N VAL A 43 15.21 -6.68 9.92
CA VAL A 43 16.19 -7.68 9.49
C VAL A 43 17.59 -7.07 9.54
N ARG A 44 18.53 -7.80 10.14
CA ARG A 44 19.92 -7.42 10.28
C ARG A 44 20.83 -8.55 9.86
N ASN A 45 21.95 -8.21 9.28
CA ASN A 45 23.04 -9.17 9.17
C ASN A 45 23.52 -9.57 10.56
N LEU A 46 23.67 -10.86 10.83
CA LEU A 46 24.01 -11.39 12.15
C LEU A 46 25.34 -10.83 12.67
N SER A 47 26.33 -10.61 11.80
CA SER A 47 27.62 -9.99 12.16
C SER A 47 27.51 -8.54 12.65
N LYS A 48 26.39 -7.85 12.32
CA LYS A 48 26.12 -6.45 12.69
C LYS A 48 25.17 -6.30 13.88
N THR A 49 24.82 -7.42 14.53
CA THR A 49 23.98 -7.42 15.74
C THR A 49 24.81 -7.16 16.99
N GLN A 50 24.15 -7.08 18.17
CA GLN A 50 24.80 -6.91 19.46
C GLN A 50 25.58 -8.15 19.93
N PHE A 51 25.49 -9.29 19.24
CA PHE A 51 26.11 -10.55 19.64
C PHE A 51 27.52 -10.68 19.07
N GLU A 52 28.52 -10.29 19.82
CA GLU A 52 29.93 -10.24 19.38
C GLU A 52 30.47 -11.59 18.91
N GLN A 53 30.00 -12.71 19.45
CA GLN A 53 30.41 -14.07 19.06
C GLN A 53 30.03 -14.43 17.61
N PHE A 54 29.18 -13.65 16.94
CA PHE A 54 28.75 -13.87 15.56
C PHE A 54 29.33 -12.86 14.57
N ARG A 55 30.36 -12.11 14.93
CA ARG A 55 30.98 -11.08 14.06
C ARG A 55 31.46 -11.62 12.71
N ASP A 56 31.84 -12.89 12.64
CA ASP A 56 32.33 -13.55 11.42
C ASP A 56 31.21 -14.19 10.60
N VAL A 57 29.92 -14.08 11.04
CA VAL A 57 28.79 -14.68 10.35
C VAL A 57 28.13 -13.64 9.46
N GLU A 58 28.80 -13.32 8.33
CA GLU A 58 28.30 -12.31 7.38
C GLU A 58 27.26 -12.86 6.39
N TRP A 59 27.18 -14.17 6.26
CA TRP A 59 26.31 -14.88 5.33
C TRP A 59 24.87 -15.07 5.81
N LEU A 60 24.55 -14.72 7.07
CA LEU A 60 23.23 -14.92 7.68
C LEU A 60 22.59 -13.60 8.05
N ASP A 61 21.41 -13.36 7.50
CA ASP A 61 20.52 -12.27 7.90
C ASP A 61 19.42 -12.82 8.83
N VAL A 62 19.17 -12.13 9.94
CA VAL A 62 18.19 -12.53 10.97
C VAL A 62 17.27 -11.38 11.30
N GLY A 63 16.03 -11.68 11.66
CA GLY A 63 15.06 -10.70 12.14
C GLY A 63 14.11 -11.34 13.13
N LEU A 64 13.73 -10.60 14.16
CA LEU A 64 12.66 -10.96 15.08
C LEU A 64 11.96 -9.68 15.53
N ASP A 65 10.72 -9.52 15.09
CA ASP A 65 9.85 -8.37 15.38
C ASP A 65 8.63 -8.83 16.16
N PHE A 66 8.32 -8.14 17.24
CA PHE A 66 7.09 -8.32 18.00
C PHE A 66 6.34 -7.01 18.07
N ARG A 67 5.07 -7.01 17.68
CA ARG A 67 4.18 -5.87 17.75
C ARG A 67 3.00 -6.17 18.65
N THR A 68 2.70 -5.25 19.57
CA THR A 68 1.43 -5.23 20.29
C THR A 68 0.73 -3.90 20.02
N ARG A 69 -0.57 -3.95 19.70
CA ARG A 69 -1.39 -2.76 19.46
C ARG A 69 -2.76 -2.90 20.10
N TYR A 70 -3.12 -1.90 20.88
CA TYR A 70 -4.49 -1.70 21.34
C TYR A 70 -5.21 -0.74 20.41
N GLU A 71 -6.42 -1.08 19.97
CA GLU A 71 -7.31 -0.23 19.19
C GLU A 71 -8.64 -0.05 19.91
N TYR A 72 -9.15 1.19 19.90
CA TYR A 72 -10.51 1.54 20.28
C TYR A 72 -11.21 2.23 19.12
N ARG A 73 -12.44 1.79 18.81
CA ARG A 73 -13.28 2.37 17.76
C ARG A 73 -14.68 2.57 18.28
N GLU A 74 -15.21 3.76 18.05
CA GLU A 74 -16.57 4.16 18.39
C GLU A 74 -17.26 4.67 17.14
N ASN A 75 -18.52 4.32 16.95
CA ASN A 75 -19.32 4.66 15.77
C ASN A 75 -18.60 4.30 14.46
N ASP A 76 -18.15 3.05 14.36
CA ASP A 76 -17.34 2.57 13.24
C ASP A 76 -18.19 2.35 11.98
N TYR A 77 -17.93 3.12 10.93
CA TYR A 77 -18.67 3.02 9.65
C TYR A 77 -18.32 1.77 8.82
N ARG A 78 -17.34 0.98 9.21
CA ARG A 78 -17.01 -0.26 8.49
C ARG A 78 -18.11 -1.32 8.73
N PRO A 79 -18.55 -2.03 7.67
CA PRO A 79 -19.56 -3.08 7.81
C PRO A 79 -19.04 -4.27 8.64
N SER A 80 -19.97 -5.06 9.16
CA SER A 80 -19.69 -6.33 9.83
C SER A 80 -20.56 -7.44 9.24
N ALA A 81 -19.94 -8.46 8.65
CA ALA A 81 -20.66 -9.58 8.05
C ALA A 81 -21.39 -10.48 9.07
N THR A 82 -21.13 -10.33 10.36
CA THR A 82 -21.69 -11.16 11.44
C THR A 82 -22.84 -10.51 12.16
N GLU A 83 -23.00 -9.20 12.02
CA GLU A 83 -24.14 -8.50 12.56
C GLU A 83 -25.36 -8.68 11.66
N LYS A 84 -26.56 -8.84 12.27
CA LYS A 84 -27.83 -8.98 11.52
C LYS A 84 -28.10 -7.82 10.58
N THR A 85 -27.71 -6.61 11.00
CA THR A 85 -27.84 -5.39 10.22
C THR A 85 -26.73 -5.19 9.20
N GLY A 86 -25.62 -5.93 9.32
CA GLY A 86 -24.43 -5.75 8.49
C GLY A 86 -23.51 -4.60 8.94
N PHE A 87 -23.81 -3.94 10.07
CA PHE A 87 -23.06 -2.78 10.58
C PHE A 87 -22.61 -2.97 12.03
N ARG A 88 -21.61 -2.19 12.44
CA ARG A 88 -21.04 -2.22 13.80
C ARG A 88 -21.74 -1.19 14.66
N GLU A 89 -22.68 -1.63 15.48
CA GLU A 89 -23.57 -0.76 16.27
C GLU A 89 -22.96 -0.32 17.60
N ASN A 90 -21.96 -1.02 18.11
CA ASN A 90 -21.36 -0.78 19.41
C ASN A 90 -19.85 -0.46 19.30
N PRO A 91 -19.29 0.26 20.28
CA PRO A 91 -17.85 0.46 20.35
C PRO A 91 -17.09 -0.86 20.38
N ASP A 92 -15.96 -0.90 19.70
CA ASP A 92 -15.06 -2.07 19.64
C ASP A 92 -13.71 -1.71 20.24
N ASN A 93 -13.16 -2.63 21.03
CA ASN A 93 -11.80 -2.54 21.52
C ASN A 93 -11.10 -3.87 21.34
N LEU A 94 -9.88 -3.84 20.84
CA LEU A 94 -9.16 -5.06 20.54
C LEU A 94 -7.66 -4.92 20.79
N TRP A 95 -7.05 -6.03 21.13
CA TRP A 95 -5.62 -6.19 21.18
C TRP A 95 -5.15 -7.01 19.99
N LEU A 96 -4.20 -6.45 19.24
CA LEU A 96 -3.55 -7.09 18.11
C LEU A 96 -2.12 -7.43 18.51
N LEU A 97 -1.75 -8.70 18.35
CA LEU A 97 -0.40 -9.19 18.55
C LEU A 97 0.14 -9.70 17.22
N ARG A 98 1.39 -9.42 16.93
CA ARG A 98 2.08 -9.95 15.75
C ARG A 98 3.54 -10.26 16.07
N THR A 99 3.95 -11.47 15.75
CA THR A 99 5.35 -11.90 15.82
C THR A 99 5.82 -12.22 14.41
N ARG A 100 7.01 -11.76 14.02
CA ARG A 100 7.68 -12.11 12.77
C ARG A 100 9.09 -12.60 13.05
N ALA A 101 9.49 -13.65 12.35
CA ALA A 101 10.86 -14.16 12.38
C ALA A 101 11.39 -14.34 10.96
N TYR A 102 12.56 -13.81 10.67
CA TYR A 102 13.20 -13.83 9.36
C TYR A 102 14.58 -14.52 9.44
N LEU A 103 14.85 -15.36 8.44
CA LEU A 103 16.17 -15.94 8.18
C LEU A 103 16.48 -15.80 6.69
N GLY A 104 17.66 -15.27 6.38
CA GLY A 104 18.17 -15.15 5.00
C GLY A 104 19.59 -15.63 4.90
N VAL A 105 19.87 -16.47 3.88
CA VAL A 105 21.23 -16.98 3.57
C VAL A 105 21.72 -16.30 2.30
N LYS A 106 22.90 -15.70 2.37
CA LYS A 106 23.56 -15.01 1.26
C LYS A 106 25.07 -15.28 1.28
N GLU A 107 25.77 -14.93 0.19
CA GLU A 107 27.23 -14.96 0.04
C GLU A 107 27.84 -16.35 0.00
N ILE A 108 27.56 -17.25 0.93
CA ILE A 108 28.22 -18.60 0.95
C ILE A 108 27.79 -19.52 -0.19
N LEU A 109 26.66 -19.23 -0.84
CA LEU A 109 26.14 -19.99 -1.98
C LEU A 109 25.99 -19.13 -3.23
N ASP A 110 26.57 -17.92 -3.24
CA ASP A 110 26.42 -16.99 -4.36
C ASP A 110 26.73 -17.65 -5.71
N PRO A 111 25.91 -17.39 -6.74
CA PRO A 111 24.88 -16.36 -6.82
C PRO A 111 23.52 -16.76 -6.20
N LEU A 112 23.40 -17.92 -5.56
CA LEU A 112 22.13 -18.42 -5.02
C LEU A 112 21.96 -17.99 -3.57
N ARG A 113 20.81 -17.37 -3.28
CA ARG A 113 20.39 -16.87 -1.96
C ARG A 113 19.02 -17.42 -1.61
N PHE A 114 18.70 -17.48 -0.32
CA PHE A 114 17.41 -17.95 0.18
C PHE A 114 16.94 -17.06 1.31
N ALA A 115 15.64 -16.89 1.42
CA ALA A 115 15.04 -16.27 2.60
C ALA A 115 13.72 -16.95 2.96
N VAL A 116 13.44 -16.98 4.26
CA VAL A 116 12.16 -17.38 4.82
C VAL A 116 11.76 -16.38 5.91
N GLU A 117 10.47 -16.02 5.94
CA GLU A 117 9.89 -15.18 6.97
C GLU A 117 8.58 -15.81 7.46
N PHE A 118 8.47 -15.90 8.75
CA PHE A 118 7.31 -16.44 9.46
C PHE A 118 6.54 -15.31 10.14
N GLU A 119 5.20 -15.37 10.14
CA GLU A 119 4.32 -14.45 10.86
C GLU A 119 3.32 -15.24 11.71
N ASP A 120 3.08 -14.77 12.94
CA ASP A 120 1.95 -15.19 13.77
C ASP A 120 1.19 -13.93 14.19
N ALA A 121 -0.02 -13.76 13.65
CA ALA A 121 -0.87 -12.60 13.87
C ALA A 121 -2.17 -12.98 14.56
N ARG A 122 -2.39 -12.42 15.76
CA ARG A 122 -3.54 -12.74 16.63
C ARG A 122 -4.30 -11.51 17.05
N SER A 123 -5.59 -11.70 17.37
CA SER A 123 -6.47 -10.66 17.87
C SER A 123 -7.27 -11.13 19.07
N TYR A 124 -7.39 -10.30 20.09
CA TYR A 124 -8.09 -10.56 21.34
C TYR A 124 -9.07 -9.45 21.69
N ASN A 125 -10.08 -9.78 22.47
CA ASN A 125 -11.07 -8.89 23.10
C ASN A 125 -12.05 -8.15 22.16
N GLY A 126 -11.98 -8.28 20.87
CA GLY A 126 -12.90 -7.56 19.99
C GLY A 126 -14.33 -8.09 20.03
N LEU A 127 -15.28 -7.18 19.90
CA LEU A 127 -16.71 -7.47 19.87
C LEU A 127 -17.14 -8.15 18.56
N TYR A 128 -16.56 -7.71 17.43
CA TYR A 128 -16.92 -8.20 16.10
C TYR A 128 -15.99 -9.33 15.62
N ASN A 129 -16.50 -10.21 14.77
CA ASN A 129 -15.68 -11.28 14.20
C ASN A 129 -14.48 -10.71 13.44
N ARG A 130 -13.33 -11.34 13.68
CA ARG A 130 -12.06 -10.99 13.06
C ARG A 130 -12.00 -11.52 11.62
N THR A 131 -11.40 -10.75 10.78
CA THR A 131 -11.15 -11.11 9.38
C THR A 131 -9.71 -11.59 9.21
N GLU A 132 -9.39 -12.05 8.03
CA GLU A 132 -8.03 -12.40 7.60
C GLU A 132 -7.08 -11.19 7.57
N ALA A 133 -7.59 -9.96 7.80
CA ALA A 133 -6.80 -8.76 8.00
C ALA A 133 -6.30 -8.60 9.45
N ASP A 134 -6.96 -9.30 10.41
CA ASP A 134 -6.67 -9.21 11.84
C ASP A 134 -5.94 -10.45 12.36
N VAL A 135 -6.24 -11.63 11.79
CA VAL A 135 -5.73 -12.93 12.24
C VAL A 135 -5.15 -13.71 11.07
N ASN A 136 -3.96 -14.25 11.26
CA ASN A 136 -3.28 -15.22 10.41
C ASN A 136 -2.26 -15.96 11.29
N GLU A 137 -2.63 -17.16 11.76
CA GLU A 137 -1.82 -17.89 12.75
C GLU A 137 -0.81 -18.79 12.06
N PHE A 138 0.47 -18.71 12.45
CA PHE A 138 1.55 -19.59 12.03
C PHE A 138 1.75 -19.68 10.51
N GLU A 139 1.97 -18.55 9.85
CA GLU A 139 2.09 -18.50 8.41
C GLU A 139 3.52 -18.16 7.93
N PHE A 140 3.93 -18.77 6.82
CA PHE A 140 5.12 -18.35 6.07
C PHE A 140 4.74 -17.26 5.09
N ILE A 141 5.03 -16.00 5.45
CA ILE A 141 4.71 -14.84 4.63
C ILE A 141 5.74 -14.55 3.56
N GLN A 142 6.97 -15.09 3.67
CA GLN A 142 7.96 -15.14 2.61
C GLN A 142 8.68 -16.51 2.63
N GLY A 143 8.97 -16.99 1.42
CA GLY A 143 9.80 -18.18 1.19
C GLY A 143 10.24 -18.19 -0.27
N TYR A 144 11.48 -17.75 -0.54
CA TYR A 144 11.97 -17.61 -1.91
C TYR A 144 13.43 -18.01 -2.07
N ALA A 145 13.75 -18.40 -3.31
CA ALA A 145 15.11 -18.49 -3.81
C ALA A 145 15.41 -17.27 -4.68
N GLU A 146 16.63 -16.78 -4.63
CA GLU A 146 17.07 -15.62 -5.39
C GLU A 146 18.42 -15.90 -6.06
N LEU A 147 18.54 -15.60 -7.35
CA LEU A 147 19.82 -15.48 -8.04
C LEU A 147 20.25 -14.01 -8.00
N TYR A 148 21.40 -13.75 -7.40
CA TYR A 148 21.89 -12.38 -7.20
C TYR A 148 23.29 -12.21 -7.80
N PHE A 149 23.44 -11.17 -8.63
CA PHE A 149 24.69 -10.79 -9.27
C PHE A 149 24.97 -9.32 -8.96
N ASP A 150 26.09 -9.02 -8.33
CA ASP A 150 26.40 -7.68 -7.81
C ASP A 150 26.49 -6.60 -8.89
N ASN A 151 26.95 -6.97 -10.09
CA ASN A 151 27.28 -6.01 -11.13
C ASN A 151 27.17 -6.62 -12.53
N VAL A 152 25.99 -6.51 -13.15
CA VAL A 152 25.75 -7.11 -14.48
C VAL A 152 26.10 -6.17 -15.63
N PHE A 153 25.87 -4.86 -15.48
CA PHE A 153 26.10 -3.84 -16.52
C PHE A 153 27.17 -2.81 -16.14
N GLY A 154 28.03 -3.11 -15.19
CA GLY A 154 28.94 -2.13 -14.63
C GLY A 154 28.20 -1.11 -13.71
N HIS A 155 28.96 -0.17 -13.15
CA HIS A 155 28.41 0.91 -12.33
C HIS A 155 27.55 0.46 -11.13
N ASN A 156 27.89 -0.70 -10.54
CA ASN A 156 27.21 -1.18 -9.33
C ASN A 156 25.69 -1.42 -9.53
N HIS A 157 25.30 -1.93 -10.71
CA HIS A 157 23.93 -2.35 -11.02
C HIS A 157 23.77 -3.85 -10.78
N PRO A 158 23.25 -4.27 -9.63
CA PRO A 158 22.97 -5.68 -9.37
C PRO A 158 21.78 -6.17 -10.19
N LEU A 159 21.76 -7.48 -10.45
CA LEU A 159 20.60 -8.20 -10.94
C LEU A 159 20.15 -9.18 -9.85
N SER A 160 18.89 -9.10 -9.50
CA SER A 160 18.19 -10.07 -8.64
C SER A 160 17.07 -10.74 -9.44
N VAL A 161 17.03 -12.07 -9.44
CA VAL A 161 15.94 -12.87 -9.99
C VAL A 161 15.39 -13.75 -8.87
N ARG A 162 14.20 -13.44 -8.41
CA ARG A 162 13.58 -14.09 -7.24
C ARG A 162 12.40 -14.95 -7.67
N ALA A 163 12.28 -16.14 -7.09
CA ALA A 163 11.17 -17.06 -7.30
C ALA A 163 10.67 -17.59 -5.96
N GLY A 164 9.35 -17.56 -5.75
CA GLY A 164 8.68 -17.99 -4.53
C GLY A 164 7.75 -16.95 -3.94
N ARG A 165 7.33 -17.16 -2.66
CA ARG A 165 6.48 -16.26 -1.91
C ARG A 165 7.27 -15.07 -1.39
N GLN A 166 6.79 -13.87 -1.62
CA GLN A 166 7.52 -12.63 -1.34
C GLN A 166 6.59 -11.44 -1.13
N HIS A 167 7.10 -10.41 -0.49
CA HIS A 167 6.45 -9.11 -0.42
C HIS A 167 6.60 -8.35 -1.75
N LEU A 168 5.57 -7.59 -2.09
CA LEU A 168 5.61 -6.64 -3.19
C LEU A 168 5.04 -5.31 -2.74
N GLU A 169 5.87 -4.29 -2.68
CA GLU A 169 5.47 -2.91 -2.49
C GLU A 169 6.02 -2.05 -3.62
N LEU A 170 5.16 -1.32 -4.30
CA LEU A 170 5.53 -0.48 -5.43
C LEU A 170 5.09 0.95 -5.22
N LEU A 171 5.83 1.88 -5.85
CA LEU A 171 5.51 3.31 -5.86
C LEU A 171 5.36 3.86 -4.44
N ASP A 172 4.18 4.43 -4.14
CA ASP A 172 3.80 4.94 -2.82
C ASP A 172 2.83 4.02 -2.07
N ARG A 173 2.70 2.76 -2.50
CA ARG A 173 1.84 1.71 -1.93
C ARG A 173 0.33 1.91 -2.14
N ARG A 174 -0.11 2.93 -2.88
CA ARG A 174 -1.55 3.17 -3.12
C ARG A 174 -2.18 2.15 -4.08
N LEU A 175 -1.38 1.49 -4.94
CA LEU A 175 -1.82 0.41 -5.84
C LEU A 175 -1.36 -0.98 -5.39
N MET A 176 -0.11 -1.09 -4.92
CA MET A 176 0.50 -2.35 -4.50
C MET A 176 1.23 -2.16 -3.18
N GLY A 177 0.78 -2.83 -2.14
CA GLY A 177 1.40 -2.75 -0.82
C GLY A 177 1.14 -3.99 0.03
N ASN A 178 2.08 -4.31 0.91
CA ASN A 178 1.95 -5.42 1.85
C ASN A 178 1.10 -5.09 3.09
N ASN A 179 0.66 -3.85 3.21
CA ASN A 179 -0.25 -3.35 4.24
C ASN A 179 0.25 -3.52 5.68
N GLN A 180 1.37 -2.93 6.00
CA GLN A 180 2.01 -3.00 7.33
C GLN A 180 1.12 -2.54 8.51
N PHE A 181 0.14 -1.66 8.25
CA PHE A 181 -0.76 -1.21 9.32
C PHE A 181 -1.69 -2.31 9.80
N ARG A 182 -2.21 -3.17 8.91
CA ARG A 182 -3.01 -4.33 9.32
C ARG A 182 -2.18 -5.28 10.19
N ASN A 183 -2.85 -6.19 10.87
CA ASN A 183 -2.14 -7.17 11.68
C ASN A 183 -1.47 -8.23 10.80
N THR A 184 -2.06 -8.52 9.67
CA THR A 184 -1.59 -9.51 8.70
C THR A 184 -1.05 -8.85 7.43
N THR A 185 -0.28 -9.58 6.64
CA THR A 185 0.47 -9.09 5.49
C THR A 185 -0.15 -9.54 4.17
N ASN A 186 -0.17 -8.68 3.15
CA ASN A 186 -0.44 -9.09 1.79
C ASN A 186 0.84 -9.66 1.18
N ASN A 187 0.77 -10.89 0.67
CA ASN A 187 1.88 -11.60 0.07
C ASN A 187 1.54 -12.01 -1.36
N PHE A 188 2.59 -12.30 -2.12
CA PHE A 188 2.48 -12.71 -3.52
C PHE A 188 3.44 -13.85 -3.80
N GLU A 189 3.09 -14.74 -4.74
CA GLU A 189 3.89 -15.91 -5.09
C GLU A 189 4.17 -15.96 -6.58
N GLY A 190 5.43 -16.12 -6.99
CA GLY A 190 5.85 -16.19 -8.38
C GLY A 190 7.24 -15.59 -8.60
N PHE A 191 7.41 -14.81 -9.66
CA PHE A 191 8.70 -14.31 -10.12
C PHE A 191 8.80 -12.79 -10.03
N ARG A 192 9.98 -12.31 -9.60
CA ARG A 192 10.35 -10.89 -9.61
C ARG A 192 11.77 -10.72 -10.11
N VAL A 193 12.00 -9.76 -10.97
CA VAL A 193 13.32 -9.41 -11.49
C VAL A 193 13.60 -7.95 -11.19
N GLN A 194 14.68 -7.68 -10.48
CA GLN A 194 15.14 -6.34 -10.18
C GLN A 194 16.50 -6.10 -10.79
N LEU A 195 16.65 -5.01 -11.54
CA LEU A 195 17.88 -4.58 -12.15
C LEU A 195 18.26 -3.20 -11.64
N GLY A 196 19.42 -3.11 -11.02
CA GLY A 196 19.83 -1.95 -10.26
C GLY A 196 19.20 -1.90 -8.86
N LYS A 197 19.52 -0.88 -8.09
CA LYS A 197 19.03 -0.62 -6.74
C LYS A 197 18.52 0.83 -6.59
N LYS A 198 17.79 1.12 -5.54
CA LYS A 198 17.19 2.47 -5.31
C LYS A 198 18.22 3.61 -5.38
N GLN A 199 19.47 3.38 -5.06
CA GLN A 199 20.55 4.38 -5.09
C GLN A 199 21.11 4.63 -6.49
N ASN A 200 20.85 3.74 -7.45
CA ASN A 200 21.32 3.94 -8.82
C ASN A 200 20.59 5.10 -9.52
N ASN A 201 21.21 5.69 -10.53
CA ASN A 201 20.59 6.72 -11.38
C ASN A 201 19.38 6.19 -12.17
N TRP A 202 19.26 4.88 -12.34
CA TRP A 202 18.06 4.18 -12.78
C TRP A 202 17.99 2.77 -12.16
N HIS A 203 16.80 2.27 -11.99
CA HIS A 203 16.55 0.86 -11.68
C HIS A 203 15.21 0.39 -12.22
N LEU A 204 15.10 -0.88 -12.52
CA LEU A 204 13.90 -1.53 -13.03
C LEU A 204 13.47 -2.62 -12.05
N ASP A 205 12.18 -2.68 -11.77
CA ASP A 205 11.52 -3.73 -10.98
C ASP A 205 10.38 -4.31 -11.80
N THR A 206 10.44 -5.61 -12.12
CA THR A 206 9.41 -6.32 -12.91
C THR A 206 8.96 -7.58 -12.18
N PHE A 207 7.72 -7.97 -12.39
CA PHE A 207 7.14 -9.09 -11.67
C PHE A 207 6.02 -9.79 -12.46
N ALA A 208 5.82 -11.06 -12.14
CA ALA A 208 4.65 -11.86 -12.52
C ALA A 208 4.32 -12.76 -11.33
N LEU A 209 3.23 -12.45 -10.62
CA LEU A 209 2.91 -12.98 -9.30
C LEU A 209 1.43 -13.33 -9.20
N LYS A 210 1.12 -14.32 -8.38
CA LYS A 210 -0.23 -14.62 -7.89
C LYS A 210 -0.39 -14.05 -6.49
N PRO A 211 -1.53 -13.40 -6.14
CA PRO A 211 -1.81 -13.01 -4.77
C PRO A 211 -1.93 -14.23 -3.86
N VAL A 212 -1.59 -14.06 -2.59
CA VAL A 212 -1.81 -15.07 -1.57
C VAL A 212 -3.09 -14.76 -0.81
N GLU A 213 -4.01 -15.71 -0.78
CA GLU A 213 -5.25 -15.64 0.00
C GLU A 213 -4.99 -16.12 1.42
N ARG A 214 -5.24 -15.22 2.38
CA ARG A 214 -5.01 -15.49 3.81
C ARG A 214 -6.11 -16.34 4.39
N LEU A 215 -5.71 -17.31 5.22
CA LEU A 215 -6.60 -18.21 5.94
C LEU A 215 -6.28 -18.12 7.44
N LYS A 216 -7.21 -17.64 8.27
CA LYS A 216 -6.98 -17.32 9.69
C LYS A 216 -6.27 -18.43 10.49
N TYR A 217 -6.58 -19.69 10.23
CA TYR A 217 -6.18 -20.84 11.04
C TYR A 217 -5.60 -22.00 10.20
N ASN A 218 -5.36 -21.77 8.92
CA ASN A 218 -4.77 -22.72 7.99
C ASN A 218 -3.68 -22.02 7.21
N PHE A 219 -2.77 -22.76 6.61
CA PHE A 219 -1.76 -22.20 5.73
C PHE A 219 -2.38 -21.49 4.53
N ASP A 220 -1.87 -20.29 4.28
CA ASP A 220 -2.26 -19.44 3.17
C ASP A 220 -2.01 -20.12 1.82
N GLN A 221 -2.90 -19.89 0.88
CA GLN A 221 -2.82 -20.47 -0.46
C GLN A 221 -2.71 -19.34 -1.50
N HIS A 222 -1.97 -19.57 -2.58
CA HIS A 222 -1.99 -18.62 -3.66
C HIS A 222 -3.34 -18.71 -4.43
N ASP A 223 -3.78 -17.58 -4.93
CA ASP A 223 -4.97 -17.47 -5.75
C ASP A 223 -4.69 -18.08 -7.13
N GLU A 224 -5.27 -19.23 -7.42
CA GLU A 224 -5.05 -19.95 -8.68
C GLU A 224 -5.53 -19.16 -9.90
N ASP A 225 -6.56 -18.36 -9.72
CA ASP A 225 -7.28 -17.70 -10.81
C ASP A 225 -6.66 -16.34 -11.18
N THR A 226 -5.86 -15.73 -10.31
CA THR A 226 -5.39 -14.35 -10.47
C THR A 226 -3.89 -14.28 -10.74
N TRP A 227 -3.53 -13.54 -11.79
CA TRP A 227 -2.16 -13.08 -12.05
C TRP A 227 -2.08 -11.57 -11.97
N ILE A 228 -1.00 -11.08 -11.35
CA ILE A 228 -0.59 -9.69 -11.36
C ILE A 228 0.80 -9.63 -11.97
N TYR A 229 0.99 -8.76 -12.94
CA TYR A 229 2.25 -8.62 -13.64
C TYR A 229 2.51 -7.18 -14.04
N GLY A 230 3.75 -6.85 -14.26
CA GLY A 230 4.13 -5.51 -14.68
C GLY A 230 5.52 -5.10 -14.26
N GLY A 231 5.72 -3.80 -14.14
CA GLY A 231 6.98 -3.25 -13.67
C GLY A 231 6.97 -1.75 -13.47
N VAL A 232 7.97 -1.28 -12.76
CA VAL A 232 8.24 0.13 -12.47
C VAL A 232 9.66 0.44 -12.89
N PHE A 233 9.83 1.45 -13.72
CA PHE A 233 11.13 1.95 -14.11
C PHE A 233 11.41 3.27 -13.40
N ASN A 234 12.48 3.34 -12.65
CA ASN A 234 12.87 4.53 -11.88
C ASN A 234 14.00 5.25 -12.59
N LEU A 235 13.78 6.50 -12.96
CA LEU A 235 14.70 7.34 -13.71
C LEU A 235 15.10 8.54 -12.88
N ARG A 236 16.42 8.69 -12.61
CA ARG A 236 17.03 9.82 -11.86
C ARG A 236 18.20 10.42 -12.58
N GLN A 237 18.61 9.83 -13.70
CA GLN A 237 19.83 10.23 -14.42
C GLN A 237 19.83 11.66 -14.95
N TRP A 238 18.68 12.31 -15.00
CA TRP A 238 18.55 13.69 -15.53
C TRP A 238 18.50 14.75 -14.44
N SER A 239 18.30 14.35 -13.19
CA SER A 239 18.18 15.28 -12.08
C SER A 239 18.47 14.59 -10.76
N GLU A 240 19.28 15.22 -9.93
CA GLU A 240 19.47 14.82 -8.53
C GLU A 240 18.25 15.13 -7.64
N PHE A 241 17.35 15.98 -8.11
CA PHE A 241 16.17 16.42 -7.36
C PHE A 241 14.89 15.70 -7.75
N ILE A 242 14.78 15.18 -8.98
CA ILE A 242 13.52 14.66 -9.53
C ILE A 242 13.67 13.19 -9.91
N THR A 243 12.70 12.37 -9.49
CA THR A 243 12.55 10.97 -9.91
C THR A 243 11.31 10.85 -10.77
N ILE A 244 11.45 10.17 -11.92
CA ILE A 244 10.36 9.86 -12.84
C ILE A 244 10.16 8.35 -12.81
N GLN A 245 8.92 7.89 -12.58
CA GLN A 245 8.57 6.48 -12.45
C GLN A 245 7.43 6.13 -13.42
N PRO A 246 7.70 5.89 -14.73
CA PRO A 246 6.72 5.22 -15.57
C PRO A 246 6.51 3.79 -15.08
N TYR A 247 5.27 3.35 -15.05
CA TYR A 247 4.93 2.01 -14.60
C TYR A 247 3.76 1.42 -15.37
N PHE A 248 3.67 0.11 -15.30
CA PHE A 248 2.54 -0.66 -15.82
C PHE A 248 2.22 -1.78 -14.83
N ILE A 249 0.94 -1.93 -14.49
CA ILE A 249 0.43 -3.05 -13.69
C ILE A 249 -0.75 -3.66 -14.44
N GLY A 250 -0.72 -4.97 -14.69
CA GLY A 250 -1.82 -5.75 -15.23
C GLY A 250 -2.35 -6.71 -14.18
N ARG A 251 -3.67 -6.85 -14.07
CA ARG A 251 -4.31 -7.92 -13.30
C ARG A 251 -5.23 -8.70 -14.21
N LYS A 252 -4.99 -10.01 -14.31
CA LYS A 252 -5.84 -10.95 -15.03
C LYS A 252 -6.46 -11.93 -14.05
N VAL A 253 -7.77 -12.06 -14.09
CA VAL A 253 -8.55 -13.04 -13.34
C VAL A 253 -9.23 -13.98 -14.32
N ASN A 254 -8.94 -15.27 -14.24
CA ASN A 254 -9.64 -16.33 -14.98
C ASN A 254 -10.68 -16.95 -14.03
N GLY A 255 -11.79 -16.26 -13.83
CA GLY A 255 -12.79 -16.66 -12.86
C GLY A 255 -13.69 -17.79 -13.39
N ASP A 256 -14.09 -18.70 -12.51
CA ASP A 256 -15.14 -19.65 -12.78
C ASP A 256 -16.30 -19.45 -11.79
N PRO A 257 -17.33 -18.70 -12.17
CA PRO A 257 -18.48 -18.44 -11.30
C PRO A 257 -19.26 -19.71 -10.95
N THR A 258 -19.11 -20.78 -11.73
CA THR A 258 -19.84 -22.04 -11.55
C THR A 258 -19.11 -23.04 -10.65
N ASN A 259 -17.84 -22.82 -10.37
CA ASN A 259 -17.05 -23.70 -9.51
C ASN A 259 -17.52 -23.61 -8.04
N ILE A 260 -18.41 -24.53 -7.65
CA ILE A 260 -18.99 -24.59 -6.31
C ILE A 260 -17.97 -24.95 -5.22
N ASN A 261 -16.84 -25.51 -5.60
CA ASN A 261 -15.77 -25.90 -4.68
C ASN A 261 -14.80 -24.75 -4.38
N ASN A 262 -14.83 -23.69 -5.17
CA ASN A 262 -13.98 -22.51 -4.94
C ASN A 262 -14.66 -21.57 -3.93
N THR A 263 -14.07 -21.44 -2.75
CA THR A 263 -14.54 -20.53 -1.69
C THR A 263 -14.43 -19.05 -2.11
N PHE A 264 -13.48 -18.73 -3.00
CA PHE A 264 -13.15 -17.39 -3.46
C PHE A 264 -13.57 -17.17 -4.92
N ARG A 265 -14.80 -17.56 -5.28
CA ARG A 265 -15.33 -17.40 -6.65
C ARG A 265 -15.13 -16.00 -7.16
N LYS A 266 -14.63 -15.90 -8.38
CA LYS A 266 -14.35 -14.63 -9.08
C LYS A 266 -15.00 -14.65 -10.45
N ALA A 267 -15.30 -13.47 -10.97
CA ALA A 267 -15.65 -13.28 -12.37
C ALA A 267 -14.37 -13.00 -13.18
N ASP A 268 -14.39 -13.34 -14.46
CA ASP A 268 -13.32 -12.96 -15.38
C ASP A 268 -13.06 -11.46 -15.33
N SER A 269 -11.80 -11.07 -15.35
CA SER A 269 -11.42 -9.67 -15.35
C SER A 269 -10.02 -9.49 -15.92
N ASP A 270 -9.84 -8.51 -16.81
CA ASP A 270 -8.54 -8.13 -17.34
C ASP A 270 -8.41 -6.61 -17.21
N ILE A 271 -7.64 -6.14 -16.25
CA ILE A 271 -7.43 -4.69 -16.00
C ILE A 271 -5.97 -4.36 -16.25
N TYR A 272 -5.74 -3.38 -17.09
CA TYR A 272 -4.43 -2.84 -17.44
C TYR A 272 -4.31 -1.41 -16.93
N ALA A 273 -3.25 -1.10 -16.22
CA ALA A 273 -3.03 0.14 -15.49
C ALA A 273 -1.66 0.77 -15.80
N PRO A 274 -1.45 1.38 -16.99
CA PRO A 274 -0.31 2.25 -17.19
C PRO A 274 -0.43 3.50 -16.32
N GLY A 275 0.71 3.97 -15.81
CA GLY A 275 0.77 5.17 -15.00
C GLY A 275 2.13 5.83 -15.01
N LEU A 276 2.17 7.02 -14.46
CA LEU A 276 3.37 7.83 -14.34
C LEU A 276 3.37 8.54 -12.99
N ARG A 277 4.39 8.30 -12.18
CA ARG A 277 4.65 9.08 -10.99
C ARG A 277 5.90 9.94 -11.17
N VAL A 278 5.83 11.20 -10.77
CA VAL A 278 6.96 12.12 -10.76
C VAL A 278 7.00 12.78 -9.40
N TYR A 279 8.17 12.76 -8.76
CA TYR A 279 8.31 13.35 -7.43
C TYR A 279 9.72 13.89 -7.22
N GLY A 280 9.84 14.82 -6.29
CA GLY A 280 11.15 15.38 -5.97
C GLY A 280 11.10 16.69 -5.21
N LEU A 281 12.22 17.41 -5.34
CA LEU A 281 12.42 18.73 -4.76
C LEU A 281 12.48 19.79 -5.88
N PHE A 282 12.05 21.01 -5.58
CA PHE A 282 12.30 22.16 -6.44
C PHE A 282 13.68 22.78 -6.09
N GLY A 283 14.75 22.03 -6.39
CA GLY A 283 16.11 22.40 -6.02
C GLY A 283 16.26 22.56 -4.49
N ALA A 284 16.96 23.60 -4.06
CA ALA A 284 17.19 23.89 -2.64
C ALA A 284 16.12 24.80 -2.01
N SER A 285 14.96 24.97 -2.64
CA SER A 285 13.94 25.95 -2.22
C SER A 285 13.16 25.57 -0.95
N GLY A 286 13.28 24.35 -0.48
CA GLY A 286 12.45 23.78 0.60
C GLY A 286 11.08 23.24 0.12
N PHE A 287 10.70 23.50 -1.13
CA PHE A 287 9.50 22.91 -1.74
C PHE A 287 9.77 21.50 -2.24
N ASP A 288 8.81 20.62 -2.05
CA ASP A 288 8.76 19.27 -2.61
C ASP A 288 7.41 18.98 -3.25
N PHE A 289 7.36 18.01 -4.14
CA PHE A 289 6.14 17.57 -4.79
C PHE A 289 6.11 16.07 -5.01
N ASP A 290 4.90 15.52 -5.16
CA ASP A 290 4.63 14.15 -5.59
C ASP A 290 3.36 14.15 -6.44
N ALA A 291 3.45 13.64 -7.66
CA ALA A 291 2.34 13.56 -8.59
C ALA A 291 2.29 12.17 -9.21
N ASP A 292 1.15 11.52 -9.12
CA ASP A 292 0.89 10.20 -9.71
C ASP A 292 -0.39 10.24 -10.53
N ILE A 293 -0.38 9.68 -11.72
CA ILE A 293 -1.54 9.48 -12.58
C ILE A 293 -1.58 8.04 -13.08
N ASN A 294 -2.74 7.43 -12.99
CA ASN A 294 -2.99 6.06 -13.44
C ASN A 294 -4.27 5.98 -14.26
N LYS A 295 -4.16 5.44 -15.47
CA LYS A 295 -5.30 5.13 -16.34
C LYS A 295 -5.52 3.62 -16.32
N GLN A 296 -6.78 3.21 -16.10
CA GLN A 296 -7.15 1.81 -16.20
C GLN A 296 -8.10 1.57 -17.38
N PHE A 297 -7.89 0.43 -18.04
CA PHE A 297 -8.76 -0.02 -19.13
C PHE A 297 -8.77 -1.55 -19.20
N GLY A 298 -9.72 -2.11 -19.94
CA GLY A 298 -9.83 -3.55 -20.12
C GLY A 298 -11.26 -4.08 -19.94
N ARG A 299 -11.40 -5.19 -19.21
CA ARG A 299 -12.69 -5.82 -18.90
C ARG A 299 -12.83 -6.03 -17.39
N PHE A 300 -14.00 -5.72 -16.88
CA PHE A 300 -14.37 -5.92 -15.48
C PHE A 300 -15.53 -6.90 -15.39
N GLY A 301 -15.34 -7.99 -14.66
CA GLY A 301 -16.37 -8.96 -14.36
C GLY A 301 -16.96 -8.77 -12.97
N SER A 302 -18.25 -8.92 -12.87
CA SER A 302 -18.98 -8.97 -11.59
C SER A 302 -19.78 -10.25 -11.50
N LEU A 303 -19.79 -10.87 -10.30
CA LEU A 303 -20.63 -12.02 -10.03
C LEU A 303 -22.07 -11.57 -9.78
N THR A 304 -23.01 -12.27 -10.40
CA THR A 304 -24.44 -12.16 -10.17
C THR A 304 -24.96 -13.52 -9.69
N GLY A 305 -25.99 -13.54 -8.83
CA GLY A 305 -26.54 -14.78 -8.30
C GLY A 305 -26.88 -14.69 -6.82
N LYS A 306 -27.39 -15.78 -6.26
CA LYS A 306 -27.77 -15.85 -4.85
C LYS A 306 -26.72 -16.63 -4.04
N LYS A 307 -26.17 -16.01 -2.98
CA LYS A 307 -25.14 -16.62 -2.12
C LYS A 307 -25.48 -18.04 -1.65
N ASN A 308 -26.77 -18.32 -1.40
CA ASN A 308 -27.25 -19.62 -0.91
C ASN A 308 -27.64 -20.60 -2.03
N LYS A 309 -27.43 -20.23 -3.30
CA LYS A 309 -27.72 -21.03 -4.48
C LYS A 309 -26.57 -20.92 -5.48
N PRO A 310 -25.47 -21.64 -5.24
CA PRO A 310 -24.24 -21.55 -6.06
C PRO A 310 -24.49 -21.77 -7.55
N GLU A 311 -25.43 -22.63 -7.89
CA GLU A 311 -25.85 -22.95 -9.26
C GLU A 311 -26.49 -21.75 -10.00
N THR A 312 -26.83 -20.69 -9.29
CA THR A 312 -27.41 -19.48 -9.89
C THR A 312 -26.34 -18.43 -10.23
N TYR A 313 -25.08 -18.66 -9.89
CA TYR A 313 -24.03 -17.71 -10.21
C TYR A 313 -23.78 -17.64 -11.72
N SER A 314 -23.69 -16.44 -12.19
CA SER A 314 -23.26 -16.08 -13.53
C SER A 314 -22.36 -14.85 -13.44
N GLN A 315 -21.68 -14.52 -14.51
CA GLN A 315 -20.88 -13.30 -14.58
C GLN A 315 -21.48 -12.30 -15.57
N ALA A 316 -21.37 -11.03 -15.22
CA ALA A 316 -21.60 -9.91 -16.13
C ALA A 316 -20.25 -9.26 -16.44
N LEU A 317 -19.90 -9.19 -17.72
CA LEU A 317 -18.68 -8.54 -18.21
C LEU A 317 -19.01 -7.17 -18.76
N ARG A 318 -18.25 -6.16 -18.31
CA ARG A 318 -18.35 -4.78 -18.79
C ARG A 318 -16.98 -4.30 -19.25
N GLN A 319 -16.93 -3.30 -20.11
CA GLN A 319 -15.68 -2.58 -20.38
C GLN A 319 -15.22 -1.88 -19.09
N HIS A 320 -13.94 -1.85 -18.89
CA HIS A 320 -13.33 -1.09 -17.78
C HIS A 320 -12.66 0.16 -18.33
N ASP A 321 -12.99 1.33 -17.78
CA ASP A 321 -12.42 2.61 -18.18
C ASP A 321 -12.39 3.58 -17.00
N ALA A 322 -11.29 3.60 -16.25
CA ALA A 322 -11.15 4.35 -15.01
C ALA A 322 -9.88 5.21 -14.99
N LEU A 323 -9.89 6.25 -14.18
CA LEU A 323 -8.78 7.18 -13.99
C LEU A 323 -8.61 7.48 -12.50
N ALA A 324 -7.35 7.55 -12.07
CA ALA A 324 -7.02 8.08 -10.75
C ALA A 324 -5.76 8.93 -10.82
N TYR A 325 -5.65 9.92 -9.93
CA TYR A 325 -4.43 10.68 -9.73
C TYR A 325 -4.30 11.17 -8.30
N SER A 326 -3.08 11.45 -7.89
CA SER A 326 -2.77 12.11 -6.63
C SER A 326 -1.71 13.19 -6.84
N LEU A 327 -1.88 14.30 -6.14
CA LEU A 327 -0.99 15.46 -6.20
C LEU A 327 -0.67 15.91 -4.79
N GLU A 328 0.59 16.13 -4.48
CA GLU A 328 1.05 16.73 -3.23
C GLU A 328 2.06 17.84 -3.51
N LEU A 329 1.91 18.94 -2.79
CA LEU A 329 2.90 20.01 -2.73
C LEU A 329 3.21 20.31 -1.27
N GLY A 330 4.47 20.26 -0.91
CA GLY A 330 4.95 20.50 0.44
C GLY A 330 5.99 21.61 0.52
N TYR A 331 6.12 22.19 1.70
CA TYR A 331 7.17 23.12 2.04
C TYR A 331 7.77 22.79 3.41
N SER A 332 9.08 22.57 3.44
CA SER A 332 9.85 22.29 4.66
C SER A 332 10.56 23.57 5.10
N PHE A 333 10.29 23.97 6.34
CA PHE A 333 10.93 25.14 6.95
C PHE A 333 12.30 24.78 7.51
N ASP A 334 13.25 25.71 7.39
CA ASP A 334 14.54 25.62 8.06
C ASP A 334 14.38 26.00 9.53
N HIS A 335 14.14 25.01 10.36
CA HIS A 335 13.89 25.13 11.79
C HIS A 335 14.33 23.85 12.51
N GLU A 336 14.73 23.94 13.78
CA GLU A 336 15.18 22.79 14.58
C GLU A 336 14.17 21.62 14.62
N TRP A 337 12.87 21.90 14.59
CA TRP A 337 11.80 20.91 14.56
C TRP A 337 11.48 20.41 13.17
N LYS A 338 12.16 20.90 12.15
CA LYS A 338 11.98 20.50 10.74
C LYS A 338 10.50 20.44 10.33
N PRO A 339 9.69 21.50 10.59
CA PRO A 339 8.27 21.46 10.25
C PRO A 339 8.08 21.47 8.74
N ARG A 340 7.13 20.65 8.27
CA ARG A 340 6.68 20.64 6.88
C ARG A 340 5.17 20.79 6.84
N VAL A 341 4.68 21.71 6.03
CA VAL A 341 3.28 21.84 5.66
C VAL A 341 3.08 21.29 4.27
N SER A 342 1.96 20.61 4.01
CA SER A 342 1.62 20.19 2.65
C SER A 342 0.13 20.26 2.38
N ALA A 343 -0.18 20.47 1.10
CA ALA A 343 -1.51 20.29 0.52
C ALA A 343 -1.47 19.08 -0.40
N TYR A 344 -2.47 18.23 -0.27
CA TYR A 344 -2.62 17.00 -1.03
C TYR A 344 -4.02 16.94 -1.65
N TYR A 345 -4.12 16.36 -2.82
CA TYR A 345 -5.39 16.08 -3.47
C TYR A 345 -5.33 14.69 -4.11
N GLY A 346 -6.28 13.83 -3.73
CA GLY A 346 -6.49 12.52 -4.31
C GLY A 346 -7.81 12.44 -5.07
N PHE A 347 -7.77 11.77 -6.22
CA PHE A 347 -8.92 11.55 -7.09
C PHE A 347 -8.94 10.11 -7.60
N GLY A 348 -10.12 9.50 -7.63
CA GLY A 348 -10.38 8.23 -8.28
C GLY A 348 -11.81 8.16 -8.79
N THR A 349 -11.99 7.78 -10.06
CA THR A 349 -13.32 7.67 -10.67
C THR A 349 -14.21 6.65 -9.98
N GLY A 350 -15.52 6.93 -9.94
CA GLY A 350 -16.59 6.04 -9.54
C GLY A 350 -17.34 5.46 -10.75
N ASP A 351 -18.19 4.47 -10.52
CA ASP A 351 -19.07 3.92 -11.53
C ASP A 351 -20.36 4.74 -11.58
N LYS A 352 -20.62 5.42 -12.69
CA LYS A 352 -21.76 6.34 -12.87
C LYS A 352 -23.06 5.61 -13.09
N SER A 353 -23.00 4.42 -13.69
CA SER A 353 -24.18 3.61 -13.98
C SER A 353 -23.85 2.12 -13.94
N SER A 354 -24.47 1.39 -13.03
CA SER A 354 -24.37 -0.08 -13.04
C SER A 354 -25.18 -0.74 -14.17
N ALA A 355 -26.00 0.04 -14.89
CA ALA A 355 -26.89 -0.45 -15.94
C ALA A 355 -26.28 -0.34 -17.35
N ASP A 356 -25.20 0.41 -17.54
CA ASP A 356 -24.48 0.50 -18.80
C ASP A 356 -23.41 -0.60 -18.92
N ASN A 357 -22.75 -0.65 -20.06
CA ASN A 357 -21.71 -1.65 -20.35
C ASN A 357 -20.30 -1.20 -19.94
N ILE A 358 -20.15 -0.14 -19.13
CA ILE A 358 -18.86 0.42 -18.75
C ILE A 358 -18.75 0.47 -17.23
N ASN A 359 -17.71 -0.13 -16.66
CA ASN A 359 -17.32 0.08 -15.27
C ASN A 359 -16.27 1.18 -15.21
N GLN A 360 -16.62 2.32 -14.63
CA GLN A 360 -15.73 3.48 -14.49
C GLN A 360 -15.08 3.58 -13.10
N ARG A 361 -15.42 2.69 -12.17
CA ARG A 361 -14.83 2.71 -10.83
C ARG A 361 -13.37 2.29 -10.88
N PHE A 362 -12.49 3.15 -10.38
CA PHE A 362 -11.07 2.83 -10.28
C PHE A 362 -10.84 1.64 -9.34
N ASP A 363 -9.95 0.74 -9.72
CA ASP A 363 -9.58 -0.44 -8.93
C ASP A 363 -8.20 -0.22 -8.30
N ALA A 364 -8.15 -0.06 -7.00
CA ALA A 364 -6.92 0.16 -6.25
C ALA A 364 -6.05 -1.11 -6.08
N PHE A 365 -6.40 -2.20 -6.74
CA PHE A 365 -5.73 -3.51 -6.67
C PHE A 365 -5.48 -3.96 -5.22
N TYR A 366 -4.23 -3.95 -4.77
CA TYR A 366 -3.79 -4.34 -3.41
C TYR A 366 -3.24 -3.14 -2.64
N GLY A 367 -3.81 -1.97 -2.90
CA GLY A 367 -3.36 -0.71 -2.34
C GLY A 367 -3.52 -0.59 -0.83
N PHE A 368 -2.71 0.28 -0.27
CA PHE A 368 -2.70 0.63 1.15
C PHE A 368 -3.61 1.82 1.43
N ASN A 369 -4.51 1.71 2.40
CA ASN A 369 -5.58 2.69 2.61
C ASN A 369 -5.23 3.81 3.60
N GLN A 370 -4.24 3.61 4.46
CA GLN A 370 -3.84 4.60 5.47
C GLN A 370 -3.46 5.99 4.92
N PRO A 371 -2.93 6.14 3.70
CA PRO A 371 -2.72 7.45 3.11
C PRO A 371 -4.02 8.25 2.91
N TRP A 372 -5.14 7.56 2.72
CA TRP A 372 -6.45 8.19 2.50
C TRP A 372 -7.10 8.58 3.81
N SER A 373 -7.20 7.66 4.76
CA SER A 373 -7.90 7.86 6.03
C SER A 373 -7.24 7.07 7.15
N ARG A 374 -7.03 7.69 8.29
CA ARG A 374 -6.51 7.03 9.49
C ARG A 374 -7.53 6.07 10.09
N ASN A 375 -8.82 6.33 9.91
CA ASN A 375 -9.90 5.40 10.24
C ASN A 375 -9.97 4.17 9.32
N ASP A 376 -9.22 4.15 8.21
CA ASP A 376 -9.28 3.10 7.17
C ASP A 376 -10.64 3.06 6.44
N TYR A 377 -11.28 4.23 6.25
CA TYR A 377 -12.60 4.34 5.64
C TYR A 377 -12.59 4.52 4.13
N PHE A 378 -11.46 4.88 3.55
CA PHE A 378 -11.36 5.22 2.13
C PHE A 378 -10.25 4.43 1.44
N SER A 379 -10.47 4.13 0.17
CA SER A 379 -9.53 3.58 -0.80
C SER A 379 -9.46 4.49 -2.02
N TRP A 380 -8.57 4.21 -2.95
CA TRP A 380 -8.40 5.03 -4.15
C TRP A 380 -9.47 4.69 -5.18
N ASP A 381 -10.73 4.90 -4.84
CA ASP A 381 -11.87 4.63 -5.72
C ASP A 381 -13.07 5.52 -5.36
N ASN A 382 -13.78 6.01 -6.39
CA ASN A 382 -14.95 6.87 -6.24
C ASN A 382 -14.74 8.02 -5.22
N LEU A 383 -13.66 8.77 -5.38
CA LEU A 383 -13.17 9.65 -4.33
C LEU A 383 -12.58 10.95 -4.85
N HIS A 384 -12.96 12.06 -4.20
CA HIS A 384 -12.20 13.30 -4.11
C HIS A 384 -11.75 13.47 -2.66
N ALA A 385 -10.45 13.65 -2.44
CA ALA A 385 -9.86 13.72 -1.11
C ALA A 385 -8.79 14.83 -0.99
N PRO A 386 -9.18 16.10 -0.86
CA PRO A 386 -8.27 17.15 -0.44
C PRO A 386 -7.82 16.94 1.01
N LYS A 387 -6.54 17.24 1.28
CA LYS A 387 -5.91 17.09 2.59
C LYS A 387 -4.91 18.21 2.85
N ALA A 388 -4.95 18.80 4.03
CA ALA A 388 -3.90 19.65 4.57
C ALA A 388 -3.15 18.90 5.66
N ARG A 389 -1.82 18.99 5.70
CA ARG A 389 -0.99 18.29 6.68
C ARG A 389 0.06 19.19 7.28
N LEU A 390 0.40 18.90 8.52
CA LEU A 390 1.55 19.41 9.24
C LEU A 390 2.34 18.24 9.82
N GLU A 391 3.64 18.24 9.61
CA GLU A 391 4.58 17.27 10.15
C GLU A 391 5.74 17.98 10.80
N PHE A 392 6.23 17.46 11.93
CA PHE A 392 7.40 18.04 12.60
C PHE A 392 8.07 17.02 13.54
N THR A 393 9.33 17.28 13.86
CA THR A 393 10.19 16.43 14.66
C THR A 393 10.70 17.26 15.86
N PRO A 394 9.91 17.39 16.96
CA PRO A 394 10.26 18.25 18.09
C PRO A 394 11.51 17.77 18.83
N TYR A 395 11.80 16.47 18.76
CA TYR A 395 13.02 15.81 19.21
C TYR A 395 13.48 14.83 18.13
N LYS A 396 14.80 14.58 18.03
CA LYS A 396 15.41 13.71 17.00
C LYS A 396 14.83 12.28 16.90
N ASP A 397 14.11 11.83 17.92
CA ASP A 397 13.50 10.49 18.05
C ASP A 397 11.97 10.52 18.15
N VAL A 398 11.36 11.73 18.08
CA VAL A 398 9.91 11.92 18.11
C VAL A 398 9.45 12.60 16.83
N ARG A 399 8.53 11.99 16.11
CA ARG A 399 7.86 12.59 14.96
C ARG A 399 6.35 12.68 15.19
N ILE A 400 5.79 13.85 14.89
CA ILE A 400 4.36 14.12 14.95
C ILE A 400 3.87 14.45 13.55
N ASP A 401 2.79 13.84 13.14
CA ASP A 401 2.06 14.16 11.92
C ASP A 401 0.56 14.33 12.21
N THR A 402 -0.02 15.38 11.66
CA THR A 402 -1.46 15.68 11.79
C THR A 402 -2.03 16.10 10.44
N GLY A 403 -3.30 15.82 10.23
CA GLY A 403 -3.97 16.13 8.98
C GLY A 403 -5.44 16.45 9.15
N TYR A 404 -5.94 17.23 8.21
CA TYR A 404 -7.35 17.47 8.02
C TYR A 404 -7.75 17.11 6.59
N ASN A 405 -8.68 16.20 6.44
CA ASN A 405 -9.14 15.64 5.18
C ASN A 405 -10.62 15.90 5.00
N ALA A 406 -11.05 16.08 3.76
CA ALA A 406 -12.47 16.07 3.42
C ALA A 406 -12.69 15.12 2.23
N TYR A 407 -13.88 14.52 2.13
CA TYR A 407 -14.16 13.42 1.21
C TYR A 407 -15.48 13.59 0.49
N TRP A 408 -15.44 13.49 -0.83
CA TRP A 408 -16.61 13.44 -1.68
C TRP A 408 -16.57 12.21 -2.57
N GLN A 409 -17.72 11.67 -2.93
CA GLN A 409 -17.81 10.71 -4.04
C GLN A 409 -17.63 11.43 -5.38
N GLU A 410 -16.94 10.80 -6.33
CA GLU A 410 -16.91 11.27 -7.72
C GLU A 410 -18.24 10.94 -8.42
N SER A 411 -18.77 9.73 -8.19
CA SER A 411 -20.08 9.32 -8.67
C SER A 411 -21.07 9.23 -7.48
N GLU A 412 -22.11 10.05 -7.48
CA GLU A 412 -23.12 10.09 -6.42
C GLU A 412 -23.91 8.77 -6.31
N THR A 413 -24.03 8.03 -7.42
CA THR A 413 -24.67 6.70 -7.46
C THR A 413 -23.75 5.54 -7.19
N GLY A 414 -22.44 5.80 -7.21
CA GLY A 414 -21.38 4.78 -7.09
C GLY A 414 -21.29 4.11 -5.71
N GLY A 415 -21.67 4.85 -4.66
CA GLY A 415 -21.66 4.39 -3.28
C GLY A 415 -20.28 4.41 -2.62
N TRP A 416 -20.27 4.43 -1.29
CA TRP A 416 -19.10 4.34 -0.42
C TRP A 416 -18.91 2.87 0.02
N ASN A 417 -18.12 2.11 -0.78
CA ASN A 417 -18.01 0.67 -0.63
C ASN A 417 -17.47 0.23 0.75
N ARG A 418 -16.50 0.97 1.30
CA ARG A 418 -15.89 0.59 2.58
C ARG A 418 -16.81 0.79 3.78
N ALA A 419 -17.83 1.63 3.65
CA ALA A 419 -18.91 1.78 4.64
C ALA A 419 -20.17 0.99 4.28
N GLY A 420 -20.24 0.37 3.09
CA GLY A 420 -21.45 -0.33 2.64
C GLY A 420 -22.65 0.60 2.39
N LEU A 421 -22.42 1.91 2.24
CA LEU A 421 -23.46 2.91 2.04
C LEU A 421 -23.60 3.27 0.56
N ARG A 422 -24.83 3.27 0.05
CA ARG A 422 -25.11 3.58 -1.35
C ARG A 422 -26.47 4.25 -1.54
N ASP A 423 -26.49 5.31 -2.34
CA ASP A 423 -27.73 5.90 -2.88
C ASP A 423 -27.73 5.73 -4.40
N THR A 424 -28.55 4.81 -4.91
CA THR A 424 -28.68 4.56 -6.36
C THR A 424 -29.41 5.67 -7.09
N THR A 425 -30.04 6.61 -6.36
CA THR A 425 -30.80 7.74 -6.95
C THR A 425 -29.92 8.99 -7.14
N GLY A 426 -28.76 9.06 -6.45
CA GLY A 426 -27.88 10.23 -6.44
C GLY A 426 -28.43 11.46 -5.69
N LYS A 427 -29.59 11.33 -5.02
CA LYS A 427 -30.26 12.47 -4.37
C LYS A 427 -29.70 12.84 -3.00
N SER A 428 -28.85 12.00 -2.43
CA SER A 428 -28.23 12.25 -1.13
C SER A 428 -26.96 13.11 -1.22
N GLY A 429 -26.60 13.57 -2.42
CA GLY A 429 -25.37 14.34 -2.66
C GLY A 429 -24.13 13.49 -2.67
N SER A 430 -22.96 14.14 -2.69
CA SER A 430 -21.63 13.48 -2.79
C SER A 430 -20.75 13.65 -1.55
N PHE A 431 -21.04 14.62 -0.67
CA PHE A 431 -20.18 14.92 0.47
C PHE A 431 -20.30 13.86 1.56
N LEU A 432 -19.23 13.08 1.76
CA LEU A 432 -19.16 11.98 2.72
C LEU A 432 -18.87 12.45 4.14
N GLY A 433 -18.00 13.43 4.29
CA GLY A 433 -17.58 13.94 5.59
C GLY A 433 -16.14 14.42 5.59
N HIS A 434 -15.63 14.68 6.79
CA HIS A 434 -14.25 15.13 6.99
C HIS A 434 -13.61 14.44 8.20
N GLU A 435 -12.29 14.27 8.13
CA GLU A 435 -11.49 13.60 9.15
C GLU A 435 -10.37 14.50 9.64
N PHE A 436 -10.25 14.63 10.95
CA PHE A 436 -9.03 15.10 11.62
C PHE A 436 -8.25 13.90 12.11
N ASP A 437 -6.94 13.89 11.87
CA ASP A 437 -6.05 12.85 12.39
C ASP A 437 -4.77 13.44 13.00
N ILE A 438 -4.25 12.76 14.03
CA ILE A 438 -2.94 13.03 14.62
C ILE A 438 -2.26 11.72 15.00
N ARG A 439 -0.95 11.66 14.78
CA ARG A 439 -0.11 10.53 15.20
C ARG A 439 1.22 11.03 15.73
N MET A 440 1.64 10.46 16.85
CA MET A 440 2.99 10.59 17.36
C MET A 440 3.71 9.25 17.31
N ARG A 441 4.97 9.27 16.87
CA ARG A 441 5.88 8.11 16.86
C ARG A 441 7.13 8.45 17.62
N HIS A 442 7.57 7.55 18.47
CA HIS A 442 8.76 7.72 19.28
C HIS A 442 9.66 6.49 19.16
N LYS A 443 10.87 6.68 18.67
CA LYS A 443 11.91 5.67 18.62
C LYS A 443 12.80 5.78 19.86
N LEU A 444 12.50 5.00 20.89
CA LEU A 444 13.26 5.01 22.15
C LEU A 444 14.73 4.62 21.92
N ASN A 445 14.94 3.54 21.16
CA ASN A 445 16.26 3.01 20.82
C ASN A 445 16.13 2.09 19.59
N PRO A 446 17.20 1.44 19.09
CA PRO A 446 17.10 0.52 17.94
C PRO A 446 16.19 -0.69 18.16
N TYR A 447 15.87 -1.04 19.39
CA TYR A 447 15.10 -2.24 19.76
C TYR A 447 13.63 -1.96 20.07
N VAL A 448 13.28 -0.72 20.39
CA VAL A 448 11.94 -0.35 20.88
C VAL A 448 11.48 0.95 20.24
N ASP A 449 10.36 0.90 19.60
CA ASP A 449 9.59 2.08 19.20
C ASP A 449 8.12 1.95 19.61
N TRP A 450 7.43 3.07 19.73
CA TRP A 450 6.00 3.10 19.97
C TRP A 450 5.33 4.23 19.22
N SER A 451 4.05 4.07 19.00
CA SER A 451 3.23 5.10 18.39
C SER A 451 1.84 5.19 19.02
N VAL A 452 1.29 6.40 19.01
CA VAL A 452 -0.08 6.67 19.41
C VAL A 452 -0.75 7.49 18.32
N SER A 453 -2.01 7.20 18.03
CA SER A 453 -2.79 7.95 17.05
C SER A 453 -4.24 8.07 17.46
N TYR A 454 -4.82 9.19 17.05
CA TYR A 454 -6.24 9.45 17.14
C TYR A 454 -6.76 9.99 15.80
N ALA A 455 -7.95 9.56 15.41
CA ALA A 455 -8.66 10.10 14.27
C ALA A 455 -10.14 10.24 14.58
N ARG A 456 -10.72 11.36 14.14
CA ARG A 456 -12.13 11.64 14.24
C ARG A 456 -12.71 11.96 12.86
N PHE A 457 -13.66 11.13 12.43
CA PHE A 457 -14.44 11.35 11.20
C PHE A 457 -15.80 11.93 11.58
N ASN A 458 -16.15 13.06 11.00
CA ASN A 458 -17.47 13.66 11.14
C ASN A 458 -18.22 13.43 9.83
N PRO A 459 -19.40 12.78 9.86
CA PRO A 459 -20.21 12.55 8.68
C PRO A 459 -20.76 13.86 8.11
N ALA A 460 -21.20 13.82 6.85
CA ALA A 460 -21.86 14.92 6.17
C ALA A 460 -23.08 14.42 5.40
N ASP A 461 -23.70 15.29 4.63
CA ASP A 461 -25.03 15.13 4.03
C ASP A 461 -25.30 13.74 3.41
N PHE A 462 -24.38 13.22 2.60
CA PHE A 462 -24.54 11.88 2.02
C PHE A 462 -24.58 10.82 3.11
N THR A 463 -23.60 10.82 3.99
CA THR A 463 -23.46 9.80 5.04
C THR A 463 -24.64 9.82 5.98
N GLU A 464 -25.06 11.00 6.44
CA GLU A 464 -26.21 11.18 7.32
C GLU A 464 -27.50 10.74 6.65
N THR A 465 -27.75 11.19 5.40
CA THR A 465 -28.98 10.89 4.67
C THR A 465 -29.12 9.41 4.36
N VAL A 466 -28.04 8.75 3.97
CA VAL A 466 -28.06 7.32 3.61
C VAL A 466 -28.11 6.46 4.86
N SER A 467 -27.34 6.79 5.90
CA SER A 467 -27.36 6.08 7.17
C SER A 467 -28.72 6.10 7.84
N ALA A 468 -29.42 7.24 7.83
CA ALA A 468 -30.77 7.37 8.40
C ALA A 468 -31.79 6.42 7.74
N LYS A 469 -31.54 5.99 6.49
CA LYS A 469 -32.41 5.06 5.73
C LYS A 469 -31.91 3.62 5.75
N THR A 470 -30.73 3.37 6.33
CA THR A 470 -30.06 2.06 6.33
C THR A 470 -30.08 1.48 7.73
N VAL A 471 -30.83 0.40 7.92
CA VAL A 471 -31.00 -0.23 9.25
C VAL A 471 -29.65 -0.67 9.81
N GLY A 472 -29.31 -0.23 11.01
CA GLY A 472 -28.08 -0.56 11.74
C GLY A 472 -26.84 0.18 11.29
N ALA A 473 -26.92 1.04 10.25
CA ALA A 473 -25.82 1.92 9.91
C ALA A 473 -25.56 2.95 11.02
N GLN A 474 -24.31 3.35 11.20
CA GLN A 474 -23.96 4.44 12.10
C GLN A 474 -24.65 5.72 11.61
N GLY A 475 -25.47 6.35 12.44
CA GLY A 475 -26.29 7.47 12.06
C GLY A 475 -25.52 8.74 11.70
N THR A 476 -25.76 9.81 12.45
CA THR A 476 -25.09 11.13 12.29
C THR A 476 -23.94 11.32 13.26
N GLU A 477 -23.58 10.28 14.01
CA GLU A 477 -22.56 10.37 15.05
C GLU A 477 -21.14 10.34 14.47
N ALA A 478 -20.29 11.20 15.01
CA ALA A 478 -18.89 11.20 14.64
C ALA A 478 -18.20 9.90 15.08
N SER A 479 -17.37 9.33 14.18
CA SER A 479 -16.57 8.16 14.47
C SER A 479 -15.24 8.55 15.10
N ASN A 480 -14.85 7.83 16.14
CA ASN A 480 -13.57 8.00 16.83
C ASN A 480 -12.73 6.73 16.70
N PHE A 481 -11.47 6.89 16.37
CA PHE A 481 -10.49 5.83 16.33
C PHE A 481 -9.24 6.23 17.11
N PHE A 482 -8.85 5.38 18.04
CA PHE A 482 -7.61 5.52 18.81
C PHE A 482 -6.80 4.23 18.71
N TYR A 483 -5.49 4.34 18.62
CA TYR A 483 -4.60 3.20 18.87
C TYR A 483 -3.35 3.62 19.65
N PHE A 484 -2.81 2.63 20.37
CA PHE A 484 -1.46 2.66 20.95
C PHE A 484 -0.73 1.38 20.54
N GLU A 485 0.47 1.52 19.99
CA GLU A 485 1.28 0.44 19.42
C GLU A 485 2.69 0.47 19.99
N VAL A 486 3.24 -0.70 20.28
CA VAL A 486 4.65 -0.90 20.65
C VAL A 486 5.25 -1.96 19.74
N ASN A 487 6.42 -1.70 19.18
CA ASN A 487 7.23 -2.63 18.40
C ASN A 487 8.52 -2.95 19.16
N LEU A 488 8.89 -4.22 19.21
CA LEU A 488 10.12 -4.74 19.81
C LEU A 488 10.90 -5.52 18.75
N ASN A 489 12.12 -5.05 18.44
CA ASN A 489 13.02 -5.66 17.46
C ASN A 489 14.20 -6.31 18.19
N ALA A 490 14.26 -7.63 18.25
CA ALA A 490 15.26 -8.33 19.05
C ALA A 490 16.71 -8.09 18.59
N PHE A 491 16.93 -7.84 17.31
CA PHE A 491 18.27 -7.58 16.75
C PHE A 491 18.52 -6.10 16.45
N GLY A 492 17.59 -5.24 16.84
CA GLY A 492 17.57 -3.84 16.50
C GLY A 492 17.11 -3.58 15.06
N ASP A 493 16.59 -2.40 14.79
CA ASP A 493 16.25 -1.99 13.43
C ASP A 493 17.35 -1.12 12.81
N GLY A 494 17.46 -1.19 11.47
CA GLY A 494 18.43 -0.39 10.70
C GLY A 494 17.96 1.03 10.42
N LYS A 495 16.77 1.42 10.87
CA LYS A 495 16.22 2.74 10.57
C LYS A 495 16.97 3.83 11.33
N PRO A 496 17.36 4.92 10.68
CA PRO A 496 17.80 6.11 11.39
C PRO A 496 16.66 6.62 12.27
N LYS A 497 17.01 7.31 13.34
CA LYS A 497 16.03 8.13 14.05
C LYS A 497 15.47 9.17 13.06
N TYR A 498 14.30 9.71 13.33
CA TYR A 498 13.62 10.68 12.46
C TYR A 498 14.51 11.90 12.21
N ASP A 499 15.23 11.89 11.05
CA ASP A 499 16.10 12.97 10.60
C ASP A 499 15.34 13.99 9.74
#